data_052f3af05648f594003ef84de1f7c402
#
_entry.id   052f3af05648f594003ef84de1f7c402
#
_cell.length_a   1.000
_cell.length_b   1.000
_cell.length_c   1.000
_cell.angle_alpha   90.00
_cell.angle_beta   90.00
_cell.angle_gamma   90.00
#
_symmetry.space_group_name_H-M   'P 1'
#
loop_
_entity.id
_entity.type
_entity.pdbx_description
1 polymer ?
#
loop_
_entity_poly.entity_id
_entity_poly.type
_entity_poly.pdbx_seq_one_letter_code
_entity_poly.pdbx_strand_id
1 'polypeptide(L)'
;VVGGDGRYYNRQAIQKILRIAAANGCGRVLLGQGGIFSTPAVSHMIRKHNACGGIILSASHNPGGPDEDFGIKFNTPNGGPAAEKVTEAIYTATLHINRYRVLDTPDIDLDQIGTTQVGDMQVEIVDSVRDYADLMEQLFDFERIRALFQSGFRMRFDAMHAVTGPYATAIFERELGPPAGTVRNGRPLPDFGGHHPDPNLVHAKALHELMMGLDPSEPAPDLGAASDGDGDRNLIIGRGLFVSPSDSLAVLAANAHLAP
;
A
#
# COMPACT_ATOMS: atom_id res chain seq x y z
N VAL A 1 -3.05 8.01 -12.02
CA VAL A 1 -3.16 7.78 -10.57
C VAL A 1 -1.82 8.09 -9.93
N VAL A 2 -1.81 8.76 -8.76
CA VAL A 2 -0.58 9.11 -8.04
C VAL A 2 -0.76 8.83 -6.55
N GLY A 3 0.27 8.30 -5.92
CA GLY A 3 0.35 8.10 -4.48
C GLY A 3 1.55 7.27 -4.10
N GLY A 4 1.68 6.90 -2.84
CA GLY A 4 2.80 6.09 -2.37
C GLY A 4 2.62 5.55 -0.97
N ASP A 5 3.67 4.97 -0.42
CA ASP A 5 3.65 4.31 0.87
C ASP A 5 3.78 5.25 2.08
N GLY A 6 3.92 6.55 1.82
CA GLY A 6 4.00 7.55 2.87
C GLY A 6 5.40 7.76 3.46
N ARG A 7 6.43 7.13 2.90
CA ARG A 7 7.82 7.32 3.34
C ARG A 7 8.27 8.77 3.25
N TYR A 8 9.39 9.05 3.90
CA TYR A 8 10.02 10.38 3.84
C TYR A 8 10.05 10.93 2.42
N TYR A 9 9.80 12.22 2.26
CA TYR A 9 9.73 12.95 0.99
C TYR A 9 8.50 12.63 0.10
N ASN A 10 7.63 11.70 0.42
CA ASN A 10 6.47 11.32 -0.41
C ASN A 10 5.60 12.53 -0.80
N ARG A 11 5.19 13.34 0.18
CA ARG A 11 4.31 14.50 -0.05
C ARG A 11 4.96 15.57 -0.92
N GLN A 12 6.24 15.87 -0.70
CA GLN A 12 7.00 16.84 -1.49
C GLN A 12 7.18 16.39 -2.93
N ALA A 13 7.46 15.10 -3.14
CA ALA A 13 7.57 14.52 -4.47
C ALA A 13 6.24 14.59 -5.22
N ILE A 14 5.12 14.32 -4.57
CA ILE A 14 3.78 14.44 -5.17
C ILE A 14 3.54 15.87 -5.68
N GLN A 15 3.81 16.89 -4.88
CA GLN A 15 3.65 18.30 -5.31
C GLN A 15 4.45 18.60 -6.59
N LYS A 16 5.69 18.10 -6.66
CA LYS A 16 6.54 18.25 -7.86
C LYS A 16 5.95 17.51 -9.06
N ILE A 17 5.50 16.27 -8.85
CA ILE A 17 4.86 15.46 -9.91
C ILE A 17 3.62 16.16 -10.46
N LEU A 18 2.76 16.71 -9.61
CA LEU A 18 1.56 17.43 -10.02
C LEU A 18 1.90 18.66 -10.88
N ARG A 19 2.89 19.47 -10.45
CA ARG A 19 3.34 20.65 -11.21
C ARG A 19 3.94 20.28 -12.56
N ILE A 20 4.71 19.19 -12.63
CA ILE A 20 5.29 18.69 -13.88
C ILE A 20 4.17 18.12 -14.78
N ALA A 21 3.27 17.32 -14.25
CA ALA A 21 2.16 16.73 -15.00
C ALA A 21 1.25 17.82 -15.61
N ALA A 22 0.87 18.83 -14.82
CA ALA A 22 0.05 19.95 -15.30
C ALA A 22 0.73 20.72 -16.41
N ALA A 23 2.02 21.07 -16.26
CA ALA A 23 2.80 21.80 -17.28
C ALA A 23 3.00 21.01 -18.57
N ASN A 24 2.82 19.70 -18.56
CA ASN A 24 2.98 18.81 -19.71
C ASN A 24 1.65 18.26 -20.26
N GLY A 25 0.52 18.87 -19.88
CA GLY A 25 -0.79 18.61 -20.51
C GLY A 25 -1.55 17.42 -19.92
N CYS A 26 -1.19 16.95 -18.72
CA CYS A 26 -2.05 16.00 -18.02
C CYS A 26 -3.38 16.69 -17.69
N GLY A 27 -4.51 16.09 -18.07
CA GLY A 27 -5.84 16.68 -17.84
C GLY A 27 -6.41 16.35 -16.48
N ARG A 28 -6.12 15.15 -15.93
CA ARG A 28 -6.67 14.71 -14.64
C ARG A 28 -5.72 13.78 -13.90
N VAL A 29 -5.65 13.96 -12.59
CA VAL A 29 -4.95 13.06 -11.66
C VAL A 29 -5.90 12.61 -10.57
N LEU A 30 -5.91 11.32 -10.29
CA LEU A 30 -6.49 10.72 -9.07
C LEU A 30 -5.37 10.58 -8.05
N LEU A 31 -5.57 11.13 -6.87
CA LEU A 31 -4.56 11.19 -5.81
C LEU A 31 -5.13 10.58 -4.52
N GLY A 32 -4.40 9.67 -3.89
CA GLY A 32 -4.80 9.17 -2.57
C GLY A 32 -4.74 10.26 -1.51
N GLN A 33 -5.74 10.30 -0.61
CA GLN A 33 -5.75 11.23 0.53
C GLN A 33 -4.43 11.16 1.31
N GLY A 34 -3.86 12.30 1.66
CA GLY A 34 -2.55 12.39 2.30
C GLY A 34 -1.37 11.99 1.40
N GLY A 35 -1.61 11.71 0.11
CA GLY A 35 -0.64 11.12 -0.80
C GLY A 35 -0.44 9.63 -0.61
N ILE A 36 -1.33 8.96 0.12
CA ILE A 36 -1.21 7.55 0.51
C ILE A 36 -1.98 6.65 -0.45
N PHE A 37 -1.25 5.71 -1.06
CA PHE A 37 -1.81 4.60 -1.82
C PHE A 37 -0.92 3.36 -1.69
N SER A 38 -1.50 2.23 -1.36
CA SER A 38 -0.80 0.95 -1.51
C SER A 38 -0.66 0.57 -3.00
N THR A 39 0.37 -0.18 -3.35
CA THR A 39 0.58 -0.65 -4.72
C THR A 39 -0.64 -1.40 -5.29
N PRO A 40 -1.29 -2.35 -4.56
CA PRO A 40 -2.50 -2.98 -5.07
C PRO A 40 -3.70 -2.04 -5.20
N ALA A 41 -3.82 -1.01 -4.33
CA ALA A 41 -4.89 -0.02 -4.47
C ALA A 41 -4.69 0.87 -5.70
N VAL A 42 -3.46 1.30 -6.01
CA VAL A 42 -3.16 2.01 -7.27
C VAL A 42 -3.52 1.15 -8.47
N SER A 43 -3.15 -0.13 -8.45
CA SER A 43 -3.49 -1.10 -9.50
C SER A 43 -5.01 -1.19 -9.72
N HIS A 44 -5.79 -1.24 -8.64
CA HIS A 44 -7.25 -1.20 -8.70
C HIS A 44 -7.77 0.12 -9.30
N MET A 45 -7.29 1.26 -8.81
CA MET A 45 -7.74 2.59 -9.27
C MET A 45 -7.45 2.82 -10.76
N ILE A 46 -6.30 2.35 -11.27
CA ILE A 46 -5.98 2.43 -12.71
C ILE A 46 -7.04 1.71 -13.52
N ARG A 47 -7.39 0.47 -13.15
CA ARG A 47 -8.41 -0.32 -13.86
C ARG A 47 -9.81 0.25 -13.70
N LYS A 48 -10.21 0.60 -12.49
CA LYS A 48 -11.54 1.15 -12.17
C LYS A 48 -11.85 2.42 -12.97
N HIS A 49 -10.86 3.30 -13.12
CA HIS A 49 -11.03 4.59 -13.79
C HIS A 49 -10.49 4.64 -15.22
N ASN A 50 -10.05 3.51 -15.78
CA ASN A 50 -9.42 3.44 -17.11
C ASN A 50 -8.30 4.47 -17.27
N ALA A 51 -7.48 4.65 -16.23
CA ALA A 51 -6.39 5.61 -16.24
C ALA A 51 -5.26 5.14 -17.17
N CYS A 52 -4.53 6.09 -17.76
CA CYS A 52 -3.39 5.80 -18.63
C CYS A 52 -2.19 5.19 -17.88
N GLY A 53 -2.21 5.18 -16.56
CA GLY A 53 -1.20 4.57 -15.71
C GLY A 53 -1.16 5.15 -14.32
N GLY A 54 -0.19 4.73 -13.52
CA GLY A 54 0.01 5.21 -12.15
C GLY A 54 1.48 5.39 -11.79
N ILE A 55 1.74 6.40 -10.98
CA ILE A 55 3.03 6.67 -10.37
C ILE A 55 2.91 6.33 -8.89
N ILE A 56 3.73 5.40 -8.42
CA ILE A 56 3.75 4.93 -7.04
C ILE A 56 5.09 5.28 -6.42
N LEU A 57 5.04 6.10 -5.36
CA LEU A 57 6.23 6.54 -4.64
C LEU A 57 6.53 5.53 -3.54
N SER A 58 7.44 4.61 -3.81
CA SER A 58 7.84 3.55 -2.90
C SER A 58 9.17 2.92 -3.31
N ALA A 59 9.99 2.58 -2.34
CA ALA A 59 11.11 1.66 -2.48
C ALA A 59 10.79 0.30 -1.81
N SER A 60 9.50 -0.07 -1.77
CA SER A 60 8.98 -1.33 -1.24
C SER A 60 9.41 -1.57 0.22
N HIS A 61 10.08 -2.68 0.51
CA HIS A 61 10.51 -3.09 1.85
C HIS A 61 11.78 -2.38 2.37
N ASN A 62 12.38 -1.51 1.56
CA ASN A 62 13.57 -0.77 1.98
C ASN A 62 13.21 0.30 3.02
N PRO A 63 14.12 0.65 3.94
CA PRO A 63 13.87 1.64 4.97
C PRO A 63 13.52 3.00 4.38
N GLY A 64 12.79 3.80 5.15
CA GLY A 64 12.43 5.17 4.84
C GLY A 64 13.09 6.14 5.81
N GLY A 65 13.44 7.32 5.32
CA GLY A 65 14.09 8.34 6.11
C GLY A 65 14.84 9.35 5.24
N PRO A 66 15.41 10.41 5.83
CA PRO A 66 16.11 11.44 5.06
C PRO A 66 17.35 10.93 4.31
N ASP A 67 18.00 9.90 4.83
CA ASP A 67 19.22 9.29 4.26
C ASP A 67 18.94 7.90 3.68
N GLU A 68 17.67 7.50 3.59
CA GLU A 68 17.25 6.18 3.19
C GLU A 68 16.62 6.18 1.79
N ASP A 69 16.14 5.01 1.36
CA ASP A 69 15.69 4.81 -0.02
C ASP A 69 14.38 5.51 -0.36
N PHE A 70 14.35 6.07 -1.57
CA PHE A 70 13.16 6.62 -2.21
C PHE A 70 13.05 6.09 -3.63
N GLY A 71 11.92 5.48 -3.97
CA GLY A 71 11.68 4.91 -5.30
C GLY A 71 10.46 5.51 -5.98
N ILE A 72 10.44 5.39 -7.31
CA ILE A 72 9.30 5.74 -8.16
C ILE A 72 9.02 4.54 -9.06
N LYS A 73 7.86 3.93 -8.88
CA LYS A 73 7.35 2.84 -9.72
C LYS A 73 6.35 3.39 -10.73
N PHE A 74 6.29 2.81 -11.92
CA PHE A 74 5.28 3.13 -12.92
C PHE A 74 4.44 1.88 -13.23
N ASN A 75 3.11 2.01 -13.05
CA ASN A 75 2.16 0.99 -13.45
C ASN A 75 1.43 1.41 -14.73
N THR A 76 1.28 0.47 -15.64
CA THR A 76 0.67 0.65 -16.96
C THR A 76 -0.87 0.61 -16.90
N PRO A 77 -1.60 0.88 -18.01
CA PRO A 77 -3.06 0.95 -18.02
C PRO A 77 -3.78 -0.33 -17.56
N ASN A 78 -3.13 -1.49 -17.64
CA ASN A 78 -3.69 -2.75 -17.10
C ASN A 78 -3.62 -2.86 -15.57
N GLY A 79 -3.02 -1.87 -14.90
CA GLY A 79 -2.82 -1.82 -13.46
C GLY A 79 -1.55 -2.54 -12.97
N GLY A 80 -0.87 -3.29 -13.83
CA GLY A 80 0.37 -3.99 -13.50
C GLY A 80 1.61 -3.11 -13.64
N PRO A 81 2.75 -3.53 -13.03
CA PRO A 81 4.01 -2.82 -13.16
C PRO A 81 4.46 -2.77 -14.63
N ALA A 82 5.13 -1.68 -14.99
CA ALA A 82 5.69 -1.52 -16.33
C ALA A 82 6.77 -2.58 -16.59
N ALA A 83 6.74 -3.16 -17.78
CA ALA A 83 7.78 -4.09 -18.20
C ALA A 83 9.14 -3.37 -18.30
N GLU A 84 10.23 -4.11 -18.08
CA GLU A 84 11.61 -3.59 -18.08
C GLU A 84 11.92 -2.72 -19.32
N LYS A 85 11.49 -3.17 -20.49
CA LYS A 85 11.63 -2.39 -21.73
C LYS A 85 11.03 -0.98 -21.65
N VAL A 86 9.92 -0.82 -20.93
CA VAL A 86 9.26 0.49 -20.73
C VAL A 86 10.06 1.35 -19.75
N THR A 87 10.47 0.77 -18.64
CA THR A 87 11.26 1.49 -17.62
C THR A 87 12.63 1.88 -18.15
N GLU A 88 13.28 1.03 -18.95
CA GLU A 88 14.55 1.37 -19.63
C GLU A 88 14.37 2.52 -20.64
N ALA A 89 13.27 2.53 -21.41
CA ALA A 89 12.97 3.63 -22.32
C ALA A 89 12.75 4.95 -21.56
N ILE A 90 12.05 4.92 -20.43
CA ILE A 90 11.88 6.08 -19.55
C ILE A 90 13.24 6.54 -19.03
N TYR A 91 14.05 5.63 -18.50
CA TYR A 91 15.38 5.94 -17.98
C TYR A 91 16.27 6.56 -19.06
N THR A 92 16.31 5.95 -20.25
CA THR A 92 17.06 6.47 -21.39
C THR A 92 16.62 7.90 -21.75
N ALA A 93 15.32 8.17 -21.72
CA ALA A 93 14.80 9.52 -21.95
C ALA A 93 15.32 10.53 -20.92
N THR A 94 15.43 10.12 -19.63
CA THR A 94 15.96 11.01 -18.58
C THR A 94 17.44 11.38 -18.78
N LEU A 95 18.22 10.51 -19.41
CA LEU A 95 19.65 10.79 -19.70
C LEU A 95 19.84 11.84 -20.82
N HIS A 96 18.83 12.04 -21.65
CA HIS A 96 18.90 12.96 -22.80
C HIS A 96 18.08 14.24 -22.58
N ILE A 97 17.28 14.32 -21.51
CA ILE A 97 16.48 15.50 -21.22
C ILE A 97 17.37 16.63 -20.71
N ASN A 98 17.29 17.78 -21.36
CA ASN A 98 18.05 18.98 -21.00
C ASN A 98 17.17 20.12 -20.42
N ARG A 99 15.86 19.95 -20.51
CA ARG A 99 14.85 20.85 -19.96
C ARG A 99 13.54 20.10 -19.73
N TYR A 100 12.77 20.55 -18.76
CA TYR A 100 11.40 20.07 -18.51
C TYR A 100 10.51 21.25 -18.12
N ARG A 101 9.20 21.10 -18.33
CA ARG A 101 8.23 22.13 -17.97
C ARG A 101 7.74 21.87 -16.55
N VAL A 102 7.65 22.92 -15.76
CA VAL A 102 7.07 22.92 -14.41
C VAL A 102 6.13 24.08 -14.29
N LEU A 103 4.96 23.88 -13.76
CA LEU A 103 4.03 24.97 -13.47
C LEU A 103 4.46 25.64 -12.14
N ASP A 104 4.60 26.94 -12.15
CA ASP A 104 4.84 27.73 -10.93
C ASP A 104 3.49 28.00 -10.26
N THR A 105 3.19 27.22 -9.23
CA THR A 105 1.95 27.29 -8.46
C THR A 105 2.19 26.83 -7.03
N PRO A 106 1.43 27.33 -6.04
CA PRO A 106 1.48 26.83 -4.67
C PRO A 106 1.19 25.33 -4.57
N ASP A 107 1.62 24.74 -3.46
CA ASP A 107 1.23 23.38 -3.08
C ASP A 107 -0.28 23.30 -2.83
N ILE A 108 -0.88 22.16 -3.17
CA ILE A 108 -2.27 21.88 -2.83
C ILE A 108 -2.36 21.14 -1.49
N ASP A 109 -3.50 21.24 -0.82
CA ASP A 109 -3.80 20.40 0.34
C ASP A 109 -4.04 18.96 -0.12
N LEU A 110 -3.20 18.02 0.34
CA LEU A 110 -3.31 16.59 0.00
C LEU A 110 -4.27 15.84 0.94
N ASP A 111 -4.69 16.45 2.04
CA ASP A 111 -5.47 15.79 3.08
C ASP A 111 -6.98 15.96 2.89
N GLN A 112 -7.40 16.98 2.13
CA GLN A 112 -8.80 17.30 1.89
C GLN A 112 -9.33 16.50 0.71
N ILE A 113 -10.21 15.50 0.97
CA ILE A 113 -10.95 14.77 -0.09
C ILE A 113 -11.78 15.76 -0.90
N GLY A 114 -11.76 15.62 -2.21
CA GLY A 114 -12.49 16.46 -3.16
C GLY A 114 -11.67 16.79 -4.39
N THR A 115 -12.14 17.77 -5.14
CA THR A 115 -11.51 18.18 -6.40
C THR A 115 -10.87 19.57 -6.25
N THR A 116 -9.64 19.70 -6.73
CA THR A 116 -8.92 20.96 -6.83
C THR A 116 -8.27 21.09 -8.21
N GLN A 117 -7.65 22.25 -8.49
CA GLN A 117 -6.99 22.53 -9.77
C GLN A 117 -5.49 22.82 -9.56
N VAL A 118 -4.67 22.32 -10.49
CA VAL A 118 -3.27 22.68 -10.62
C VAL A 118 -3.07 23.16 -12.06
N GLY A 119 -3.15 24.49 -12.28
CA GLY A 119 -3.34 25.05 -13.62
C GLY A 119 -4.66 24.55 -14.22
N ASP A 120 -4.62 24.06 -15.45
CA ASP A 120 -5.78 23.48 -16.15
C ASP A 120 -6.02 22.00 -15.78
N MET A 121 -5.13 21.38 -15.01
CA MET A 121 -5.25 19.98 -14.60
C MET A 121 -6.15 19.84 -13.39
N GLN A 122 -7.16 18.96 -13.49
CA GLN A 122 -7.99 18.55 -12.38
C GLN A 122 -7.26 17.54 -11.50
N VAL A 123 -7.19 17.77 -10.19
CA VAL A 123 -6.71 16.82 -9.20
C VAL A 123 -7.86 16.42 -8.31
N GLU A 124 -8.19 15.13 -8.30
CA GLU A 124 -9.21 14.55 -7.44
C GLU A 124 -8.55 13.72 -6.35
N ILE A 125 -8.71 14.19 -5.10
CA ILE A 125 -8.22 13.51 -3.90
C ILE A 125 -9.31 12.56 -3.42
N VAL A 126 -8.98 11.28 -3.35
CA VAL A 126 -9.92 10.19 -3.06
C VAL A 126 -9.57 9.44 -1.79
N ASP A 127 -10.56 8.84 -1.15
CA ASP A 127 -10.36 7.86 -0.08
C ASP A 127 -9.88 6.53 -0.69
N SER A 128 -8.57 6.34 -0.70
CA SER A 128 -7.93 5.13 -1.23
C SER A 128 -8.28 3.87 -0.43
N VAL A 129 -8.57 4.02 0.85
CA VAL A 129 -8.86 2.91 1.76
C VAL A 129 -10.26 2.36 1.48
N ARG A 130 -11.26 3.24 1.38
CA ARG A 130 -12.65 2.84 1.15
C ARG A 130 -12.82 2.10 -0.17
N ASP A 131 -12.29 2.64 -1.25
CA ASP A 131 -12.38 2.02 -2.58
C ASP A 131 -11.76 0.60 -2.61
N TYR A 132 -10.66 0.41 -1.90
CA TYR A 132 -10.01 -0.90 -1.81
C TYR A 132 -10.78 -1.87 -0.90
N ALA A 133 -11.33 -1.37 0.20
CA ALA A 133 -12.17 -2.17 1.09
C ALA A 133 -13.43 -2.68 0.37
N ASP A 134 -14.09 -1.80 -0.42
CA ASP A 134 -15.24 -2.16 -1.25
C ASP A 134 -14.89 -3.26 -2.27
N LEU A 135 -13.69 -3.19 -2.87
CA LEU A 135 -13.21 -4.25 -3.75
C LEU A 135 -13.01 -5.57 -2.98
N MET A 136 -12.42 -5.53 -1.80
CA MET A 136 -12.19 -6.73 -0.99
C MET A 136 -13.52 -7.39 -0.57
N GLU A 137 -14.54 -6.60 -0.23
CA GLU A 137 -15.88 -7.11 0.09
C GLU A 137 -16.56 -7.80 -1.12
N GLN A 138 -16.26 -7.35 -2.34
CA GLN A 138 -16.75 -8.01 -3.57
C GLN A 138 -15.99 -9.30 -3.90
N LEU A 139 -14.69 -9.38 -3.54
CA LEU A 139 -13.82 -10.50 -3.87
C LEU A 139 -13.84 -11.61 -2.82
N PHE A 140 -14.17 -11.31 -1.58
CA PHE A 140 -14.12 -12.27 -0.47
C PHE A 140 -15.45 -12.31 0.29
N ASP A 141 -15.79 -13.48 0.80
CA ASP A 141 -16.98 -13.70 1.62
C ASP A 141 -16.78 -13.12 3.05
N PHE A 142 -17.07 -11.83 3.19
CA PHE A 142 -16.93 -11.13 4.46
C PHE A 142 -17.86 -11.67 5.55
N GLU A 143 -19.06 -12.19 5.19
CA GLU A 143 -19.97 -12.79 6.16
C GLU A 143 -19.37 -14.05 6.79
N ARG A 144 -18.79 -14.90 5.97
CA ARG A 144 -18.10 -16.11 6.44
C ARG A 144 -16.87 -15.79 7.28
N ILE A 145 -16.11 -14.75 6.94
CA ILE A 145 -14.94 -14.31 7.70
C ILE A 145 -15.39 -13.71 9.04
N ARG A 146 -16.46 -12.89 9.07
CA ARG A 146 -17.05 -12.37 10.32
C ARG A 146 -17.49 -13.50 11.25
N ALA A 147 -18.16 -14.52 10.70
CA ALA A 147 -18.57 -15.69 11.49
C ALA A 147 -17.36 -16.44 12.09
N LEU A 148 -16.25 -16.53 11.36
CA LEU A 148 -15.01 -17.10 11.87
C LEU A 148 -14.47 -16.31 13.08
N PHE A 149 -14.40 -14.98 12.98
CA PHE A 149 -13.98 -14.15 14.12
C PHE A 149 -14.93 -14.26 15.32
N GLN A 150 -16.25 -14.30 15.07
CA GLN A 150 -17.27 -14.49 16.12
C GLN A 150 -17.16 -15.86 16.82
N SER A 151 -16.63 -16.87 16.15
CA SER A 151 -16.37 -18.19 16.75
C SER A 151 -15.16 -18.22 17.68
N GLY A 152 -14.45 -17.11 17.84
CA GLY A 152 -13.30 -16.97 18.72
C GLY A 152 -11.94 -17.08 18.02
N PHE A 153 -11.91 -17.16 16.68
CA PHE A 153 -10.66 -17.09 15.91
C PHE A 153 -9.98 -15.74 16.12
N ARG A 154 -8.70 -15.74 16.40
CA ARG A 154 -7.90 -14.54 16.67
C ARG A 154 -6.80 -14.41 15.63
N MET A 155 -6.56 -13.18 15.20
CA MET A 155 -5.43 -12.86 14.35
C MET A 155 -4.64 -11.67 14.87
N ARG A 156 -3.43 -11.53 14.37
CA ARG A 156 -2.58 -10.35 14.53
C ARG A 156 -2.06 -9.94 13.15
N PHE A 157 -2.27 -8.70 12.79
CA PHE A 157 -1.72 -8.11 11.58
C PHE A 157 -0.72 -7.02 11.95
N ASP A 158 0.53 -7.15 11.51
CA ASP A 158 1.55 -6.11 11.67
C ASP A 158 1.67 -5.31 10.37
N ALA A 159 1.23 -4.07 10.41
CA ALA A 159 1.33 -3.15 9.27
C ALA A 159 2.71 -2.48 9.17
N MET A 160 3.65 -2.76 10.08
CA MET A 160 5.04 -2.29 10.08
C MET A 160 5.18 -0.76 9.92
N HIS A 161 4.23 0.00 10.46
CA HIS A 161 4.11 1.46 10.27
C HIS A 161 4.06 1.90 8.81
N ALA A 162 3.60 1.03 7.92
CA ALA A 162 3.55 1.22 6.48
C ALA A 162 2.13 1.52 5.98
N VAL A 163 2.00 1.64 4.66
CA VAL A 163 0.76 2.08 3.99
C VAL A 163 -0.45 1.21 4.26
N THR A 164 -0.25 -0.07 4.59
CA THR A 164 -1.35 -1.03 4.82
C THR A 164 -2.08 -0.82 6.14
N GLY A 165 -1.54 -0.04 7.07
CA GLY A 165 -2.16 0.21 8.37
C GLY A 165 -3.61 0.70 8.29
N PRO A 166 -3.90 1.81 7.59
CA PRO A 166 -5.27 2.29 7.39
C PRO A 166 -6.19 1.26 6.73
N TYR A 167 -5.70 0.52 5.73
CA TYR A 167 -6.47 -0.54 5.05
C TYR A 167 -6.81 -1.69 5.99
N ALA A 168 -5.81 -2.19 6.72
CA ALA A 168 -5.99 -3.28 7.67
C ALA A 168 -6.96 -2.89 8.79
N THR A 169 -6.85 -1.67 9.31
CA THR A 169 -7.77 -1.14 10.33
C THR A 169 -9.21 -1.06 9.79
N ALA A 170 -9.39 -0.56 8.56
CA ALA A 170 -10.70 -0.48 7.95
C ALA A 170 -11.30 -1.86 7.70
N ILE A 171 -10.55 -2.74 7.03
CA ILE A 171 -11.04 -4.05 6.62
C ILE A 171 -11.19 -4.99 7.83
N PHE A 172 -10.13 -5.16 8.62
CA PHE A 172 -10.20 -6.10 9.74
C PHE A 172 -11.02 -5.54 10.90
N GLU A 173 -10.63 -4.41 11.49
CA GLU A 173 -11.24 -3.97 12.76
C GLU A 173 -12.63 -3.35 12.59
N ARG A 174 -12.93 -2.70 11.45
CA ARG A 174 -14.24 -2.06 11.24
C ARG A 174 -15.23 -2.93 10.49
N GLU A 175 -14.80 -3.54 9.37
CA GLU A 175 -15.72 -4.30 8.50
C GLU A 175 -15.86 -5.76 8.96
N LEU A 176 -14.79 -6.43 9.32
CA LEU A 176 -14.80 -7.86 9.69
C LEU A 176 -15.01 -8.11 11.19
N GLY A 177 -14.74 -7.12 12.06
CA GLY A 177 -15.14 -7.12 13.45
C GLY A 177 -14.34 -7.98 14.45
N PRO A 178 -13.05 -8.33 14.21
CA PRO A 178 -12.22 -8.89 15.28
C PRO A 178 -11.97 -7.83 16.38
N PRO A 179 -11.48 -8.25 17.56
CA PRO A 179 -11.22 -7.33 18.64
C PRO A 179 -10.28 -6.18 18.26
N ALA A 180 -10.50 -5.01 18.84
CA ALA A 180 -9.57 -3.89 18.71
C ALA A 180 -8.15 -4.31 19.13
N GLY A 181 -7.12 -3.78 18.40
CA GLY A 181 -5.74 -4.18 18.61
C GLY A 181 -5.32 -5.42 17.81
N THR A 182 -6.19 -5.92 16.92
CA THR A 182 -5.82 -6.93 15.91
C THR A 182 -4.75 -6.39 14.98
N VAL A 183 -4.83 -5.11 14.61
CA VAL A 183 -3.82 -4.41 13.80
C VAL A 183 -2.78 -3.76 14.71
N ARG A 184 -1.53 -4.13 14.53
CA ARG A 184 -0.37 -3.51 15.16
C ARG A 184 0.35 -2.60 14.17
N ASN A 185 1.04 -1.59 14.70
CA ASN A 185 1.80 -0.63 13.89
C ASN A 185 0.97 -0.02 12.74
N GLY A 186 -0.34 0.16 12.96
CA GLY A 186 -1.32 0.54 11.94
C GLY A 186 -1.27 2.01 11.51
N ARG A 187 -0.44 2.85 12.14
CA ARG A 187 -0.22 4.25 11.73
C ARG A 187 0.99 4.33 10.82
N PRO A 188 0.84 4.77 9.56
CA PRO A 188 1.97 5.02 8.67
C PRO A 188 2.90 6.10 9.23
N LEU A 189 4.21 5.85 9.18
CA LEU A 189 5.26 6.79 9.59
C LEU A 189 6.25 6.97 8.44
N PRO A 190 6.83 8.18 8.28
CA PRO A 190 7.74 8.45 7.16
C PRO A 190 9.02 7.61 7.14
N ASP A 191 9.41 7.12 8.31
CA ASP A 191 10.59 6.29 8.56
C ASP A 191 10.22 4.84 8.96
N PHE A 192 8.93 4.47 8.83
CA PHE A 192 8.40 3.18 9.28
C PHE A 192 8.74 2.85 10.74
N GLY A 193 8.84 3.89 11.59
CA GLY A 193 9.21 3.75 13.01
C GLY A 193 10.69 3.42 13.23
N GLY A 194 11.56 3.77 12.29
CA GLY A 194 12.99 3.49 12.32
C GLY A 194 13.35 2.05 11.96
N HIS A 195 12.45 1.32 11.29
CA HIS A 195 12.62 -0.09 10.94
C HIS A 195 12.51 -0.32 9.43
N HIS A 196 12.95 -1.49 8.98
CA HIS A 196 12.66 -1.97 7.63
C HIS A 196 11.23 -2.51 7.58
N PRO A 197 10.36 -1.99 6.71
CA PRO A 197 9.03 -2.54 6.51
C PRO A 197 9.07 -3.77 5.61
N ASP A 198 9.84 -4.78 6.03
CA ASP A 198 10.07 -6.03 5.31
C ASP A 198 9.43 -7.20 6.09
N PRO A 199 8.37 -7.83 5.56
CA PRO A 199 7.61 -8.86 6.24
C PRO A 199 8.35 -10.20 6.23
N ASN A 200 9.42 -10.29 7.00
CA ASN A 200 10.20 -11.50 7.21
C ASN A 200 10.44 -11.75 8.72
N LEU A 201 11.01 -12.90 9.04
CA LEU A 201 11.20 -13.31 10.45
C LEU A 201 12.18 -12.42 11.23
N VAL A 202 13.03 -11.66 10.55
CA VAL A 202 14.01 -10.76 11.17
C VAL A 202 13.36 -9.42 11.51
N HIS A 203 12.66 -8.83 10.57
CA HIS A 203 12.08 -7.49 10.71
C HIS A 203 10.69 -7.52 11.36
N ALA A 204 9.87 -8.56 11.13
CA ALA A 204 8.61 -8.80 11.85
C ALA A 204 8.84 -9.62 13.14
N LYS A 205 9.94 -9.37 13.87
CA LYS A 205 10.40 -10.16 15.00
C LYS A 205 9.34 -10.28 16.10
N ALA A 206 8.72 -9.19 16.49
CA ALA A 206 7.70 -9.19 17.53
C ALA A 206 6.49 -10.07 17.17
N LEU A 207 6.04 -10.01 15.90
CA LEU A 207 4.98 -10.89 15.41
C LEU A 207 5.43 -12.36 15.40
N HIS A 208 6.66 -12.63 14.96
CA HIS A 208 7.21 -13.97 14.97
C HIS A 208 7.29 -14.55 16.40
N GLU A 209 7.83 -13.80 17.37
CA GLU A 209 7.94 -14.23 18.76
C GLU A 209 6.56 -14.52 19.38
N LEU A 210 5.58 -13.63 19.15
CA LEU A 210 4.20 -13.85 19.56
C LEU A 210 3.62 -15.15 18.99
N MET A 211 3.75 -15.36 17.69
CA MET A 211 3.15 -16.51 17.00
C MET A 211 3.82 -17.84 17.36
N MET A 212 5.09 -17.82 17.75
CA MET A 212 5.83 -18.99 18.24
C MET A 212 5.61 -19.26 19.73
N GLY A 213 4.82 -18.42 20.42
CA GLY A 213 4.56 -18.57 21.86
C GLY A 213 5.77 -18.19 22.72
N LEU A 214 6.68 -17.39 22.21
CA LEU A 214 7.86 -16.91 22.93
C LEU A 214 7.59 -15.61 23.70
N ASP A 215 6.48 -14.93 23.41
CA ASP A 215 6.04 -13.75 24.14
C ASP A 215 5.16 -14.18 25.33
N PRO A 216 5.60 -13.94 26.57
CA PRO A 216 4.80 -14.30 27.75
C PRO A 216 3.66 -13.32 28.04
N SER A 217 3.58 -12.18 27.35
CA SER A 217 2.61 -11.13 27.64
C SER A 217 1.20 -11.45 27.16
N GLU A 218 1.08 -12.23 26.09
CA GLU A 218 -0.21 -12.65 25.55
C GLU A 218 -0.13 -14.04 24.88
N PRO A 219 -1.25 -14.79 24.87
CA PRO A 219 -1.30 -16.08 24.19
C PRO A 219 -1.27 -15.88 22.66
N ALA A 220 -0.53 -16.73 21.94
CA ALA A 220 -0.41 -16.68 20.49
C ALA A 220 -1.80 -16.73 19.81
N PRO A 221 -2.09 -15.80 18.89
CA PRO A 221 -3.26 -15.87 18.03
C PRO A 221 -3.26 -17.11 17.13
N ASP A 222 -4.36 -17.35 16.41
CA ASP A 222 -4.46 -18.47 15.47
C ASP A 222 -3.72 -18.17 14.15
N LEU A 223 -3.70 -16.88 13.75
CA LEU A 223 -3.06 -16.39 12.53
C LEU A 223 -2.30 -15.09 12.80
N GLY A 224 -1.07 -15.02 12.33
CA GLY A 224 -0.28 -13.80 12.23
C GLY A 224 -0.03 -13.45 10.75
N ALA A 225 -0.05 -12.17 10.43
CA ALA A 225 0.32 -11.68 9.12
C ALA A 225 1.03 -10.33 9.22
N ALA A 226 1.90 -10.03 8.28
CA ALA A 226 2.51 -8.72 8.10
C ALA A 226 2.59 -8.38 6.61
N SER A 227 2.70 -7.09 6.29
CA SER A 227 2.89 -6.63 4.90
C SER A 227 4.04 -5.64 4.81
N ASP A 228 4.62 -5.51 3.61
CA ASP A 228 5.72 -4.58 3.37
C ASP A 228 5.28 -3.11 3.21
N GLY A 229 6.27 -2.26 2.93
CA GLY A 229 6.10 -0.80 2.88
C GLY A 229 4.99 -0.32 1.97
N ASP A 230 4.81 -0.91 0.80
CA ASP A 230 3.77 -0.54 -0.17
C ASP A 230 2.64 -1.58 -0.33
N GLY A 231 2.69 -2.66 0.46
CA GLY A 231 1.57 -3.59 0.62
C GLY A 231 1.39 -4.60 -0.51
N ASP A 232 2.45 -4.91 -1.27
CA ASP A 232 2.41 -5.93 -2.34
C ASP A 232 3.05 -7.26 -1.94
N ARG A 233 3.66 -7.34 -0.75
CA ARG A 233 4.23 -8.56 -0.15
C ARG A 233 3.68 -8.83 1.23
N ASN A 234 3.76 -10.10 1.65
CA ASN A 234 3.24 -10.51 2.94
C ASN A 234 4.09 -11.60 3.60
N LEU A 235 3.91 -11.71 4.92
CA LEU A 235 4.34 -12.81 5.76
C LEU A 235 3.08 -13.43 6.39
N ILE A 236 3.00 -14.75 6.40
CA ILE A 236 1.94 -15.49 7.08
C ILE A 236 2.56 -16.45 8.09
N ILE A 237 2.04 -16.46 9.32
CA ILE A 237 2.47 -17.34 10.41
C ILE A 237 1.21 -17.92 11.08
N GLY A 238 1.08 -19.24 11.10
CA GLY A 238 0.13 -19.92 11.96
C GLY A 238 0.68 -20.05 13.40
N ARG A 239 -0.16 -20.42 14.36
CA ARG A 239 0.27 -20.65 15.74
C ARG A 239 1.34 -21.75 15.79
N GLY A 240 2.57 -21.39 16.13
CA GLY A 240 3.71 -22.30 16.13
C GLY A 240 4.14 -22.83 14.77
N LEU A 241 3.67 -22.20 13.66
CA LEU A 241 3.92 -22.65 12.31
C LEU A 241 4.29 -21.48 11.38
N PHE A 242 5.50 -21.46 10.89
CA PHE A 242 5.90 -20.53 9.82
C PHE A 242 5.42 -21.07 8.46
N VAL A 243 4.75 -20.20 7.69
CA VAL A 243 4.31 -20.48 6.32
C VAL A 243 5.29 -19.83 5.36
N SER A 244 6.07 -20.62 4.63
CA SER A 244 7.02 -20.03 3.67
C SER A 244 6.29 -19.28 2.54
N PRO A 245 6.93 -18.32 1.86
CA PRO A 245 6.33 -17.64 0.70
C PRO A 245 5.86 -18.61 -0.39
N SER A 246 6.59 -19.70 -0.63
CA SER A 246 6.21 -20.75 -1.59
C SER A 246 4.98 -21.52 -1.13
N ASP A 247 4.88 -21.82 0.16
CA ASP A 247 3.72 -22.53 0.72
C ASP A 247 2.48 -21.62 0.71
N SER A 248 2.63 -20.32 1.03
CA SER A 248 1.51 -19.37 0.97
C SER A 248 0.95 -19.27 -0.45
N LEU A 249 1.81 -19.20 -1.46
CA LEU A 249 1.40 -19.21 -2.87
C LEU A 249 0.66 -20.50 -3.23
N ALA A 250 1.15 -21.66 -2.80
CA ALA A 250 0.52 -22.96 -3.07
C ALA A 250 -0.87 -23.05 -2.42
N VAL A 251 -1.02 -22.57 -1.17
CA VAL A 251 -2.32 -22.52 -0.48
C VAL A 251 -3.29 -21.58 -1.20
N LEU A 252 -2.84 -20.40 -1.60
CA LEU A 252 -3.68 -19.45 -2.36
C LEU A 252 -4.11 -20.04 -3.70
N ALA A 253 -3.19 -20.66 -4.44
CA ALA A 253 -3.49 -21.29 -5.73
C ALA A 253 -4.49 -22.45 -5.60
N ALA A 254 -4.31 -23.29 -4.58
CA ALA A 254 -5.21 -24.42 -4.31
C ALA A 254 -6.64 -23.97 -3.92
N ASN A 255 -6.77 -22.78 -3.34
CA ASN A 255 -8.04 -22.22 -2.87
C ASN A 255 -8.54 -21.03 -3.72
N ALA A 256 -7.95 -20.79 -4.88
CA ALA A 256 -8.31 -19.66 -5.75
C ALA A 256 -9.79 -19.68 -6.20
N HIS A 257 -10.42 -20.86 -6.20
CA HIS A 257 -11.85 -21.03 -6.50
C HIS A 257 -12.78 -20.46 -5.40
N LEU A 258 -12.26 -20.08 -4.24
CA LEU A 258 -13.02 -19.45 -3.15
C LEU A 258 -13.07 -17.93 -3.30
N ALA A 259 -12.25 -17.35 -4.18
CA ALA A 259 -12.30 -15.94 -4.56
C ALA A 259 -12.81 -15.86 -6.00
N PRO A 260 -13.82 -15.02 -6.31
CA PRO A 260 -14.39 -14.90 -7.65
C PRO A 260 -13.42 -14.30 -8.67
#